data_b415127d5ab9724a53f7d2e6aed232e7
#
_entry.id   b415127d5ab9724a53f7d2e6aed232e7
#
_cell.length_a   1.000
_cell.length_b   1.000
_cell.length_c   1.000
_cell.angle_alpha   90.00
_cell.angle_beta   90.00
_cell.angle_gamma   90.00
#
_symmetry.space_group_name_H-M   'P 1'
#
loop_
_entity.id
_entity.type
_entity.pdbx_description
1 polymer ?
#
loop_
_entity_poly.entity_id
_entity_poly.type
_entity_poly.pdbx_seq_one_letter_code
_entity_poly.pdbx_strand_id
1 'polypeptide(L)'
;LKACLPARLISRRQGDTTGGSYPYISDIYRVAHIHFQIWKRLLWLHGQQPPDIMFWTYPLPILVKNTINIVTVHDLIPITHPHLTGINPRRLQRLLSQLVTQADILVTVSETVRQQIIEIFGISASRVVNLYQLAGVTATERRQLTTAPVVAPAGCFICVGRVERRKNIERLVEAHARSGTERPLVLLGPDGDDMPDLSPRAPHQQVIRVPWCSRESLLRSLVNAHALVFPSLAEGFGLPIVEAMALGVPVMTSRGGATEEIAGGSALLVDPYDVQDIADVIGRLDRMQPGTPQWEALRQGGMKRAEVFTEAAQIGRLRAFHTHLRELFPNRL
;
A
#
# COMPACT_ATOMS: atom_id res chain seq x y z
N LEU A 1 36.00 9.33 -20.19
CA LEU A 1 34.55 9.28 -19.92
C LEU A 1 34.19 9.52 -18.43
N LYS A 2 34.97 10.40 -17.74
CA LYS A 2 34.70 10.87 -16.37
C LYS A 2 33.80 12.12 -16.29
N ALA A 3 33.20 12.53 -17.39
CA ALA A 3 32.67 13.89 -17.51
C ALA A 3 31.19 14.00 -17.85
N CYS A 4 30.32 13.15 -17.37
CA CYS A 4 28.91 13.23 -17.79
C CYS A 4 27.86 13.15 -16.70
N LEU A 5 28.11 13.68 -15.52
CA LEU A 5 27.02 14.03 -14.60
C LEU A 5 27.45 15.26 -13.78
N PRO A 6 26.79 16.41 -13.91
CA PRO A 6 26.97 17.49 -12.98
C PRO A 6 26.24 17.13 -11.67
N ALA A 7 26.82 16.26 -10.86
CA ALA A 7 26.50 16.22 -9.47
C ALA A 7 27.08 17.50 -8.86
N ARG A 8 26.32 18.57 -8.82
CA ARG A 8 26.65 19.73 -8.01
C ARG A 8 26.54 19.32 -6.56
N LEU A 9 27.69 19.05 -5.94
CA LEU A 9 27.83 19.08 -4.48
C LEU A 9 27.46 20.48 -4.03
N ILE A 10 26.21 20.70 -3.60
CA ILE A 10 25.81 21.94 -2.97
C ILE A 10 26.08 21.77 -1.47
N SER A 11 27.21 22.36 -1.03
CA SER A 11 27.49 22.55 0.38
C SER A 11 26.52 23.61 0.95
N ARG A 12 25.82 23.25 2.02
CA ARG A 12 25.08 24.06 2.98
C ARG A 12 23.74 24.66 2.55
N ARG A 13 22.63 24.14 3.11
CA ARG A 13 21.56 25.00 3.62
C ARG A 13 21.87 25.34 5.07
N GLN A 14 22.10 26.63 5.34
CA GLN A 14 22.04 27.20 6.66
C GLN A 14 20.57 27.27 7.09
N GLY A 15 20.20 26.63 8.20
CA GLY A 15 18.86 26.80 8.75
C GLY A 15 18.26 25.59 9.46
N ASP A 16 19.07 24.81 10.20
CA ASP A 16 18.51 23.94 11.23
C ASP A 16 19.44 23.83 12.41
N THR A 17 18.90 24.05 13.62
CA THR A 17 19.59 24.25 14.90
C THR A 17 20.14 22.96 15.55
N THR A 18 20.32 21.90 14.79
CA THR A 18 21.03 20.68 15.20
C THR A 18 22.32 20.56 14.39
N GLY A 19 23.42 20.97 14.97
CA GLY A 19 24.72 21.25 14.44
C GLY A 19 25.48 20.22 13.61
N GLY A 20 24.89 19.64 12.55
CA GLY A 20 25.58 18.76 11.61
C GLY A 20 25.41 19.24 10.16
N SER A 21 26.52 19.61 9.49
CA SER A 21 26.53 19.89 8.04
C SER A 21 26.63 18.59 7.27
N TYR A 22 25.50 18.10 6.73
CA TYR A 22 25.52 16.95 5.83
C TYR A 22 25.68 17.39 4.38
N PRO A 23 26.51 16.71 3.57
CA PRO A 23 26.61 17.00 2.15
C PRO A 23 25.29 16.64 1.46
N TYR A 24 24.69 17.62 0.80
CA TYR A 24 23.46 17.43 0.02
C TYR A 24 23.79 17.22 -1.45
N ILE A 25 23.24 16.14 -2.04
CA ILE A 25 23.31 15.90 -3.49
C ILE A 25 21.95 16.21 -4.08
N SER A 26 21.85 17.28 -4.88
CA SER A 26 20.60 17.63 -5.55
C SER A 26 20.23 16.54 -6.58
N ASP A 27 18.92 16.28 -6.72
CA ASP A 27 18.37 15.35 -7.72
C ASP A 27 18.95 13.94 -7.72
N ILE A 28 19.46 13.46 -6.58
CA ILE A 28 20.15 12.16 -6.50
C ILE A 28 19.29 11.01 -7.04
N TYR A 29 17.98 11.03 -6.82
CA TYR A 29 17.06 10.00 -7.31
C TYR A 29 16.99 9.99 -8.84
N ARG A 30 16.89 11.17 -9.46
CA ARG A 30 16.90 11.32 -10.91
C ARG A 30 18.24 10.86 -11.49
N VAL A 31 19.33 11.25 -10.86
CA VAL A 31 20.68 10.83 -11.25
C VAL A 31 20.83 9.32 -11.19
N ALA A 32 20.37 8.68 -10.12
CA ALA A 32 20.40 7.23 -9.97
C ALA A 32 19.58 6.51 -11.06
N HIS A 33 18.38 7.03 -11.36
CA HIS A 33 17.55 6.47 -12.43
C HIS A 33 18.16 6.61 -13.81
N ILE A 34 18.78 7.76 -14.13
CA ILE A 34 19.50 7.97 -15.40
C ILE A 34 20.72 7.04 -15.46
N HIS A 35 21.50 6.97 -14.39
CA HIS A 35 22.64 6.05 -14.28
C HIS A 35 22.20 4.61 -14.58
N PHE A 36 21.13 4.14 -13.90
CA PHE A 36 20.59 2.80 -14.10
C PHE A 36 20.05 2.57 -15.52
N GLN A 37 19.47 3.59 -16.12
CA GLN A 37 18.97 3.51 -17.49
C GLN A 37 20.09 3.31 -18.51
N ILE A 38 21.23 3.99 -18.31
CA ILE A 38 22.39 3.95 -19.22
C ILE A 38 23.23 2.69 -18.96
N TRP A 39 23.69 2.49 -17.74
CA TRP A 39 24.67 1.45 -17.40
C TRP A 39 24.08 0.15 -16.89
N LYS A 40 22.75 0.12 -16.61
CA LYS A 40 22.05 -1.07 -16.08
C LYS A 40 22.62 -1.58 -14.75
N ARG A 41 23.25 -0.69 -13.96
CA ARG A 41 23.89 -0.97 -12.66
C ARG A 41 23.42 0.01 -11.61
N LEU A 42 23.42 -0.43 -10.35
CA LEU A 42 23.10 0.44 -9.21
C LEU A 42 24.16 1.54 -9.09
N LEU A 43 23.74 2.72 -8.70
CA LEU A 43 24.62 3.81 -8.29
C LEU A 43 25.07 3.57 -6.85
N TRP A 44 26.39 3.58 -6.62
CA TRP A 44 26.94 3.47 -5.29
C TRP A 44 27.43 4.83 -4.78
N LEU A 45 26.89 5.26 -3.64
CA LEU A 45 27.38 6.45 -2.96
C LEU A 45 28.53 6.10 -2.03
N HIS A 46 29.48 7.02 -1.95
CA HIS A 46 30.63 6.95 -1.04
C HIS A 46 30.63 8.20 -0.18
N GLY A 47 30.79 8.06 1.13
CA GLY A 47 30.95 9.14 2.09
C GLY A 47 32.19 8.93 2.95
N GLN A 48 32.73 10.01 3.52
CA GLN A 48 33.80 9.91 4.50
C GLN A 48 33.33 9.33 5.83
N GLN A 49 32.07 9.60 6.19
CA GLN A 49 31.39 9.07 7.36
C GLN A 49 30.00 8.56 6.94
N PRO A 50 29.92 7.36 6.39
CA PRO A 50 28.63 6.78 6.00
C PRO A 50 27.81 6.46 7.27
N PRO A 51 26.47 6.50 7.22
CA PRO A 51 25.64 6.02 8.32
C PRO A 51 25.80 4.51 8.50
N ASP A 52 25.57 4.01 9.71
CA ASP A 52 25.57 2.56 9.97
C ASP A 52 24.47 1.86 9.19
N ILE A 53 23.29 2.46 9.12
CA ILE A 53 22.11 1.95 8.40
C ILE A 53 21.60 3.00 7.41
N MET A 54 21.31 2.58 6.19
CA MET A 54 20.52 3.32 5.20
C MET A 54 19.23 2.57 4.91
N PHE A 55 18.10 3.15 5.32
CA PHE A 55 16.77 2.60 5.10
C PHE A 55 16.11 3.26 3.88
N TRP A 56 16.00 2.51 2.80
CA TRP A 56 15.34 2.94 1.57
C TRP A 56 13.86 2.55 1.62
N THR A 57 13.00 3.53 1.71
CA THR A 57 11.54 3.32 1.79
C THR A 57 10.90 2.91 0.47
N TYR A 58 11.68 2.88 -0.62
CA TYR A 58 11.27 2.48 -1.95
C TYR A 58 12.46 1.85 -2.70
N PRO A 59 12.24 0.90 -3.64
CA PRO A 59 13.32 0.28 -4.41
C PRO A 59 13.89 1.28 -5.43
N LEU A 60 14.97 1.94 -5.06
CA LEU A 60 15.72 2.88 -5.89
C LEU A 60 17.02 2.24 -6.39
N PRO A 61 17.51 2.62 -7.60
CA PRO A 61 18.76 2.09 -8.14
C PRO A 61 20.02 2.73 -7.51
N ILE A 62 20.06 2.77 -6.18
CA ILE A 62 21.10 3.45 -5.41
C ILE A 62 21.34 2.74 -4.09
N LEU A 63 22.59 2.57 -3.70
CA LEU A 63 23.02 2.04 -2.40
C LEU A 63 24.18 2.87 -1.85
N VAL A 64 24.48 2.75 -0.56
CA VAL A 64 25.60 3.42 0.12
C VAL A 64 26.66 2.39 0.50
N LYS A 65 27.93 2.68 0.22
CA LYS A 65 29.06 1.83 0.61
C LYS A 65 29.32 1.90 2.11
N ASN A 66 29.81 0.78 2.66
CA ASN A 66 30.13 0.65 4.09
C ASN A 66 28.95 0.94 5.03
N THR A 67 27.75 0.67 4.57
CA THR A 67 26.47 0.92 5.25
C THR A 67 25.63 -0.35 5.15
N ILE A 68 24.82 -0.66 6.15
CA ILE A 68 23.79 -1.69 6.03
C ILE A 68 22.63 -1.10 5.21
N ASN A 69 22.47 -1.56 3.98
CA ASN A 69 21.41 -1.11 3.09
C ASN A 69 20.16 -1.98 3.27
N ILE A 70 19.09 -1.37 3.75
CA ILE A 70 17.78 -1.99 3.89
C ILE A 70 16.85 -1.38 2.86
N VAL A 71 16.20 -2.20 2.04
CA VAL A 71 15.33 -1.73 0.94
C VAL A 71 13.93 -2.25 1.10
N THR A 72 12.94 -1.34 1.12
CA THR A 72 11.51 -1.71 1.15
C THR A 72 11.00 -2.01 -0.26
N VAL A 73 10.32 -3.14 -0.40
CA VAL A 73 9.58 -3.52 -1.60
C VAL A 73 8.10 -3.58 -1.26
N HIS A 74 7.30 -2.70 -1.86
CA HIS A 74 5.88 -2.58 -1.57
C HIS A 74 5.03 -3.61 -2.30
N ASP A 75 5.36 -3.93 -3.53
CA ASP A 75 4.69 -4.95 -4.35
C ASP A 75 5.59 -5.42 -5.50
N LEU A 76 5.14 -6.49 -6.14
CA LEU A 76 5.71 -7.04 -7.36
C LEU A 76 4.70 -7.04 -8.51
N ILE A 77 3.63 -6.24 -8.41
CA ILE A 77 2.54 -6.19 -9.40
C ILE A 77 3.04 -6.03 -10.82
N PRO A 78 4.03 -5.16 -11.13
CA PRO A 78 4.55 -5.03 -12.49
C PRO A 78 5.20 -6.31 -13.03
N ILE A 79 5.64 -7.21 -12.16
CA ILE A 79 6.25 -8.49 -12.55
C ILE A 79 5.20 -9.60 -12.61
N THR A 80 4.33 -9.68 -11.59
CA THR A 80 3.34 -10.75 -11.46
C THR A 80 2.08 -10.52 -12.30
N HIS A 81 1.68 -9.25 -12.46
CA HIS A 81 0.48 -8.81 -13.19
C HIS A 81 0.78 -7.61 -14.09
N PRO A 82 1.66 -7.77 -15.10
CA PRO A 82 2.15 -6.64 -15.91
C PRO A 82 1.06 -5.89 -16.68
N HIS A 83 -0.08 -6.53 -16.93
CA HIS A 83 -1.23 -5.94 -17.60
C HIS A 83 -2.07 -5.00 -16.70
N LEU A 84 -1.80 -4.97 -15.38
CA LEU A 84 -2.49 -4.14 -14.41
C LEU A 84 -1.73 -2.85 -14.06
N THR A 85 -0.65 -2.52 -14.76
CA THR A 85 0.18 -1.36 -14.46
C THR A 85 0.94 -0.88 -15.69
N GLY A 86 1.21 0.42 -15.77
CA GLY A 86 2.07 1.01 -16.80
C GLY A 86 3.57 0.88 -16.54
N ILE A 87 3.98 0.29 -15.41
CA ILE A 87 5.39 0.13 -15.06
C ILE A 87 6.02 -0.99 -15.90
N ASN A 88 7.17 -0.71 -16.52
CA ASN A 88 7.88 -1.70 -17.34
C ASN A 88 8.40 -2.87 -16.48
N PRO A 89 7.87 -4.10 -16.65
CA PRO A 89 8.20 -5.26 -15.82
C PRO A 89 9.68 -5.66 -15.92
N ARG A 90 10.27 -5.60 -17.12
CA ARG A 90 11.69 -5.97 -17.34
C ARG A 90 12.64 -5.00 -16.64
N ARG A 91 12.28 -3.70 -16.59
CA ARG A 91 13.07 -2.69 -15.87
C ARG A 91 13.02 -2.93 -14.37
N LEU A 92 11.83 -3.16 -13.81
CA LEU A 92 11.66 -3.43 -12.39
C LEU A 92 12.35 -4.74 -11.99
N GLN A 93 12.16 -5.81 -12.74
CA GLN A 93 12.79 -7.10 -12.49
C GLN A 93 14.33 -6.97 -12.47
N ARG A 94 14.93 -6.24 -13.44
CA ARG A 94 16.38 -5.99 -13.45
C ARG A 94 16.84 -5.19 -12.23
N LEU A 95 16.07 -4.19 -11.81
CA LEU A 95 16.36 -3.40 -10.61
C LEU A 95 16.32 -4.29 -9.36
N LEU A 96 15.24 -5.02 -9.17
CA LEU A 96 15.07 -5.88 -8.00
C LEU A 96 16.09 -7.02 -7.97
N SER A 97 16.45 -7.64 -9.12
CA SER A 97 17.52 -8.65 -9.17
C SER A 97 18.84 -8.11 -8.64
N GLN A 98 19.18 -6.84 -8.92
CA GLN A 98 20.39 -6.24 -8.38
C GLN A 98 20.27 -5.87 -6.90
N LEU A 99 19.11 -5.34 -6.47
CA LEU A 99 18.87 -5.02 -5.07
C LEU A 99 18.87 -6.29 -4.20
N VAL A 100 18.25 -7.36 -4.68
CA VAL A 100 18.26 -8.69 -4.02
C VAL A 100 19.69 -9.19 -3.80
N THR A 101 20.59 -8.94 -4.75
CA THR A 101 21.96 -9.42 -4.67
C THR A 101 22.86 -8.50 -3.83
N GLN A 102 22.61 -7.19 -3.85
CA GLN A 102 23.57 -6.17 -3.37
C GLN A 102 23.12 -5.43 -2.10
N ALA A 103 21.81 -5.33 -1.81
CA ALA A 103 21.33 -4.82 -0.53
C ALA A 103 21.55 -5.87 0.57
N ASP A 104 21.69 -5.45 1.81
CA ASP A 104 21.89 -6.36 2.94
C ASP A 104 20.57 -7.03 3.34
N ILE A 105 19.48 -6.29 3.47
CA ILE A 105 18.14 -6.77 3.86
C ILE A 105 17.08 -6.18 2.92
N LEU A 106 16.08 -6.97 2.60
CA LEU A 106 14.84 -6.50 2.01
C LEU A 106 13.72 -6.49 3.05
N VAL A 107 12.93 -5.43 3.02
CA VAL A 107 11.74 -5.27 3.87
C VAL A 107 10.50 -5.28 3.00
N THR A 108 9.44 -5.94 3.47
CA THR A 108 8.16 -6.00 2.76
C THR A 108 7.02 -5.48 3.63
N VAL A 109 5.91 -5.18 2.98
CA VAL A 109 4.70 -4.64 3.62
C VAL A 109 3.63 -5.71 3.87
N SER A 110 3.85 -6.94 3.39
CA SER A 110 2.99 -8.10 3.65
C SER A 110 3.81 -9.39 3.53
N GLU A 111 3.33 -10.47 4.13
CA GLU A 111 3.94 -11.80 3.98
C GLU A 111 3.77 -12.31 2.53
N THR A 112 2.67 -11.97 1.88
CA THR A 112 2.44 -12.25 0.47
C THR A 112 3.57 -11.71 -0.40
N VAL A 113 3.93 -10.43 -0.24
CA VAL A 113 5.05 -9.81 -0.99
C VAL A 113 6.37 -10.45 -0.60
N ARG A 114 6.55 -10.80 0.67
CA ARG A 114 7.75 -11.50 1.15
C ARG A 114 7.94 -12.84 0.43
N GLN A 115 6.91 -13.66 0.39
CA GLN A 115 6.97 -14.97 -0.28
C GLN A 115 7.22 -14.81 -1.79
N GLN A 116 6.54 -13.88 -2.44
CA GLN A 116 6.78 -13.59 -3.86
C GLN A 116 8.24 -13.21 -4.15
N ILE A 117 8.88 -12.40 -3.30
CA ILE A 117 10.30 -12.04 -3.46
C ILE A 117 11.19 -13.28 -3.33
N ILE A 118 10.95 -14.11 -2.32
CA ILE A 118 11.72 -15.33 -2.08
C ILE A 118 11.60 -16.28 -3.27
N GLU A 119 10.39 -16.51 -3.76
CA GLU A 119 10.11 -17.42 -4.88
C GLU A 119 10.67 -16.92 -6.21
N ILE A 120 10.41 -15.64 -6.56
CA ILE A 120 10.80 -15.08 -7.86
C ILE A 120 12.32 -14.91 -7.99
N PHE A 121 12.99 -14.53 -6.90
CA PHE A 121 14.42 -14.20 -6.94
C PHE A 121 15.33 -15.25 -6.28
N GLY A 122 14.78 -16.29 -5.65
CA GLY A 122 15.56 -17.33 -5.00
C GLY A 122 16.44 -16.85 -3.84
N ILE A 123 16.03 -15.74 -3.18
CA ILE A 123 16.78 -15.18 -2.05
C ILE A 123 16.50 -15.94 -0.75
N SER A 124 17.50 -16.00 0.14
CA SER A 124 17.31 -16.58 1.47
C SER A 124 16.21 -15.85 2.26
N ALA A 125 15.32 -16.63 2.87
CA ALA A 125 14.23 -16.11 3.69
C ALA A 125 14.72 -15.24 4.87
N SER A 126 15.94 -15.47 5.37
CA SER A 126 16.57 -14.67 6.44
C SER A 126 16.91 -13.25 6.03
N ARG A 127 17.00 -12.98 4.72
CA ARG A 127 17.29 -11.65 4.17
C ARG A 127 16.05 -10.87 3.77
N VAL A 128 14.85 -11.43 3.91
CA VAL A 128 13.58 -10.77 3.57
C VAL A 128 12.70 -10.75 4.80
N VAL A 129 12.43 -9.57 5.34
CA VAL A 129 11.69 -9.38 6.59
C VAL A 129 10.39 -8.64 6.31
N ASN A 130 9.25 -9.22 6.71
CA ASN A 130 7.98 -8.50 6.66
C ASN A 130 7.83 -7.63 7.92
N LEU A 131 7.77 -6.33 7.73
CA LEU A 131 7.48 -5.38 8.81
C LEU A 131 6.04 -4.88 8.78
N TYR A 132 5.24 -5.30 7.80
CA TYR A 132 3.96 -4.69 7.48
C TYR A 132 4.09 -3.18 7.22
N GLN A 133 2.97 -2.53 7.05
CA GLN A 133 2.90 -1.08 6.93
C GLN A 133 2.10 -0.53 8.11
N LEU A 134 2.58 0.57 8.68
CA LEU A 134 1.77 1.34 9.62
C LEU A 134 0.50 1.80 8.91
N ALA A 135 -0.64 1.46 9.45
CA ALA A 135 -1.93 1.77 8.88
C ALA A 135 -2.97 2.00 9.99
N GLY A 136 -4.12 2.53 9.61
CA GLY A 136 -5.22 2.80 10.52
C GLY A 136 -5.49 4.30 10.67
N VAL A 137 -6.12 4.66 11.76
CA VAL A 137 -6.60 6.02 12.02
C VAL A 137 -6.02 6.51 13.34
N THR A 138 -5.24 7.57 13.29
CA THR A 138 -4.59 8.18 14.47
C THR A 138 -5.62 8.82 15.41
N ALA A 139 -5.22 9.03 16.66
CA ALA A 139 -6.06 9.74 17.64
C ALA A 139 -6.41 11.17 17.19
N THR A 140 -5.50 11.84 16.49
CA THR A 140 -5.74 13.18 15.92
C THR A 140 -6.77 13.13 14.80
N GLU A 141 -6.62 12.21 13.84
CA GLU A 141 -7.61 12.02 12.76
C GLU A 141 -8.99 11.67 13.34
N ARG A 142 -9.06 10.79 14.35
CA ARG A 142 -10.35 10.46 15.02
C ARG A 142 -11.04 11.69 15.59
N ARG A 143 -10.32 12.63 16.20
CA ARG A 143 -10.90 13.88 16.70
C ARG A 143 -11.45 14.75 15.57
N GLN A 144 -10.78 14.79 14.44
CA GLN A 144 -11.17 15.58 13.27
C GLN A 144 -12.36 15.00 12.50
N LEU A 145 -12.69 13.71 12.70
CA LEU A 145 -13.83 13.08 12.02
C LEU A 145 -15.17 13.78 12.30
N THR A 146 -15.34 14.38 13.47
CA THR A 146 -16.62 15.03 13.85
C THR A 146 -16.93 16.29 13.05
N THR A 147 -15.90 17.00 12.59
CA THR A 147 -16.02 18.29 11.91
C THR A 147 -15.73 18.25 10.40
N ALA A 148 -15.10 17.17 9.91
CA ALA A 148 -14.75 17.04 8.51
C ALA A 148 -16.01 16.97 7.60
N PRO A 149 -15.99 17.54 6.39
CA PRO A 149 -17.09 17.38 5.43
C PRO A 149 -17.30 15.92 5.05
N VAL A 150 -18.55 15.51 4.89
CA VAL A 150 -18.95 14.22 4.33
C VAL A 150 -19.12 14.38 2.81
N VAL A 151 -18.38 13.60 2.03
CA VAL A 151 -18.40 13.69 0.56
C VAL A 151 -19.09 12.48 -0.10
N ALA A 152 -19.61 11.56 0.69
CA ALA A 152 -20.35 10.39 0.23
C ALA A 152 -21.66 10.26 0.99
N PRO A 153 -22.77 9.80 0.38
CA PRO A 153 -24.03 9.54 1.06
C PRO A 153 -23.86 8.55 2.22
N ALA A 154 -24.53 8.79 3.32
CA ALA A 154 -24.54 7.85 4.44
C ALA A 154 -25.13 6.50 4.00
N GLY A 155 -24.57 5.42 4.52
CA GLY A 155 -25.03 4.06 4.21
C GLY A 155 -24.69 3.57 2.80
N CYS A 156 -23.82 4.26 2.06
CA CYS A 156 -23.33 3.80 0.74
C CYS A 156 -22.39 2.60 0.85
N PHE A 157 -22.20 1.88 -0.25
CA PHE A 157 -21.01 1.07 -0.47
C PHE A 157 -19.90 1.97 -0.98
N ILE A 158 -18.71 1.86 -0.42
CA ILE A 158 -17.58 2.73 -0.78
C ILE A 158 -16.36 1.93 -1.23
N CYS A 159 -15.79 2.32 -2.36
CA CYS A 159 -14.50 1.84 -2.83
C CYS A 159 -13.48 2.99 -2.79
N VAL A 160 -12.36 2.78 -2.11
CA VAL A 160 -11.35 3.84 -1.88
C VAL A 160 -10.06 3.50 -2.62
N GLY A 161 -9.53 4.46 -3.36
CA GLY A 161 -8.27 4.36 -4.09
C GLY A 161 -8.33 4.91 -5.49
N ARG A 162 -7.22 4.81 -6.23
CA ARG A 162 -7.21 5.20 -7.66
C ARG A 162 -8.27 4.44 -8.44
N VAL A 163 -9.03 5.14 -9.26
CA VAL A 163 -9.99 4.49 -10.17
C VAL A 163 -9.22 4.01 -11.39
N GLU A 164 -8.83 2.74 -11.34
CA GLU A 164 -8.00 2.07 -12.35
C GLU A 164 -8.38 0.59 -12.45
N ARG A 165 -7.98 -0.06 -13.54
CA ARG A 165 -8.29 -1.48 -13.83
C ARG A 165 -7.89 -2.42 -12.70
N ARG A 166 -6.74 -2.19 -12.06
CA ARG A 166 -6.23 -3.00 -10.95
C ARG A 166 -7.20 -3.05 -9.76
N LYS A 167 -7.96 -1.98 -9.53
CA LYS A 167 -9.00 -1.92 -8.49
C LYS A 167 -10.30 -2.65 -8.87
N ASN A 168 -10.36 -3.21 -10.08
CA ASN A 168 -11.48 -4.05 -10.54
C ASN A 168 -12.82 -3.32 -10.61
N ILE A 169 -12.77 -2.02 -10.94
CA ILE A 169 -13.94 -1.15 -10.83
C ILE A 169 -15.06 -1.55 -11.79
N GLU A 170 -14.75 -2.01 -13.02
CA GLU A 170 -15.77 -2.43 -13.99
C GLU A 170 -16.59 -3.61 -13.47
N ARG A 171 -15.90 -4.66 -12.93
CA ARG A 171 -16.61 -5.79 -12.31
C ARG A 171 -17.36 -5.38 -11.06
N LEU A 172 -16.83 -4.45 -10.27
CA LEU A 172 -17.51 -3.93 -9.09
C LEU A 172 -18.81 -3.20 -9.48
N VAL A 173 -18.80 -2.34 -10.52
CA VAL A 173 -19.99 -1.65 -11.02
C VAL A 173 -21.02 -2.66 -11.54
N GLU A 174 -20.60 -3.64 -12.32
CA GLU A 174 -21.47 -4.71 -12.81
C GLU A 174 -22.09 -5.54 -11.67
N ALA A 175 -21.27 -5.96 -10.71
CA ALA A 175 -21.70 -6.75 -9.56
C ALA A 175 -22.65 -5.96 -8.64
N HIS A 176 -22.40 -4.66 -8.45
CA HIS A 176 -23.28 -3.80 -7.69
C HIS A 176 -24.68 -3.71 -8.33
N ALA A 177 -24.77 -3.59 -9.65
CA ALA A 177 -26.05 -3.62 -10.35
C ALA A 177 -26.77 -4.97 -10.18
N ARG A 178 -26.05 -6.10 -10.31
CA ARG A 178 -26.60 -7.45 -10.15
C ARG A 178 -27.03 -7.77 -8.74
N SER A 179 -26.45 -7.15 -7.72
CA SER A 179 -26.82 -7.36 -6.33
C SER A 179 -28.21 -6.88 -5.98
N GLY A 180 -28.79 -5.99 -6.81
CA GLY A 180 -30.12 -5.42 -6.61
C GLY A 180 -30.22 -4.41 -5.47
N THR A 181 -29.09 -4.02 -4.87
CA THR A 181 -29.07 -3.01 -3.80
C THR A 181 -29.45 -1.62 -4.30
N GLU A 182 -30.22 -0.87 -3.51
CA GLU A 182 -30.53 0.54 -3.79
C GLU A 182 -29.51 1.51 -3.17
N ARG A 183 -28.55 1.00 -2.35
CA ARG A 183 -27.50 1.84 -1.77
C ARG A 183 -26.54 2.32 -2.86
N PRO A 184 -26.16 3.61 -2.86
CA PRO A 184 -25.18 4.11 -3.81
C PRO A 184 -23.83 3.38 -3.71
N LEU A 185 -23.16 3.20 -4.87
CA LEU A 185 -21.75 2.84 -4.94
C LEU A 185 -20.92 4.12 -5.11
N VAL A 186 -20.06 4.40 -4.15
CA VAL A 186 -19.16 5.56 -4.17
C VAL A 186 -17.75 5.11 -4.54
N LEU A 187 -17.19 5.69 -5.59
CA LEU A 187 -15.81 5.50 -6.03
C LEU A 187 -14.99 6.74 -5.66
N LEU A 188 -14.20 6.63 -4.57
CA LEU A 188 -13.49 7.74 -3.97
C LEU A 188 -11.98 7.62 -4.16
N GLY A 189 -11.38 8.61 -4.83
CA GLY A 189 -9.94 8.72 -5.06
C GLY A 189 -9.62 9.25 -6.47
N PRO A 190 -8.36 9.55 -6.81
CA PRO A 190 -7.98 10.12 -8.09
C PRO A 190 -8.16 9.11 -9.25
N ASP A 191 -8.18 9.65 -10.46
CA ASP A 191 -8.18 8.82 -11.66
C ASP A 191 -6.82 8.11 -11.81
N GLY A 192 -6.87 6.88 -12.32
CA GLY A 192 -5.71 6.10 -12.72
C GLY A 192 -5.30 6.39 -14.17
N ASP A 193 -4.28 5.67 -14.63
CA ASP A 193 -3.78 5.83 -16.00
C ASP A 193 -4.71 5.14 -17.03
N ASP A 194 -5.53 4.18 -16.58
CA ASP A 194 -6.50 3.44 -17.37
C ASP A 194 -7.89 3.60 -16.75
N MET A 195 -8.70 4.48 -17.32
CA MET A 195 -10.04 4.74 -16.80
C MET A 195 -11.00 3.60 -17.17
N PRO A 196 -11.59 2.92 -16.17
CA PRO A 196 -12.62 1.93 -16.39
C PRO A 196 -13.96 2.57 -16.79
N ASP A 197 -14.85 1.81 -17.41
CA ASP A 197 -16.22 2.24 -17.68
C ASP A 197 -17.05 2.24 -16.39
N LEU A 198 -17.49 3.42 -15.98
CA LEU A 198 -18.28 3.66 -14.77
C LEU A 198 -19.78 3.78 -15.02
N SER A 199 -20.24 3.57 -16.25
CA SER A 199 -21.66 3.70 -16.63
C SER A 199 -22.53 2.78 -15.79
N PRO A 200 -23.66 3.24 -15.24
CA PRO A 200 -24.61 2.39 -14.55
C PRO A 200 -25.08 1.23 -15.44
N ARG A 201 -25.18 0.03 -14.89
CA ARG A 201 -25.60 -1.21 -15.58
C ARG A 201 -27.08 -1.54 -15.34
N ALA A 202 -27.76 -0.79 -14.47
CA ALA A 202 -29.18 -0.96 -14.16
C ALA A 202 -29.83 0.40 -13.87
N PRO A 203 -31.14 0.60 -14.16
CA PRO A 203 -31.82 1.87 -13.97
C PRO A 203 -31.83 2.37 -12.52
N HIS A 204 -31.84 1.48 -11.54
CA HIS A 204 -31.85 1.80 -10.12
C HIS A 204 -30.45 2.06 -9.55
N GLN A 205 -29.41 1.75 -10.31
CA GLN A 205 -28.03 1.84 -9.84
C GLN A 205 -27.54 3.29 -9.76
N GLN A 206 -27.00 3.68 -8.62
CA GLN A 206 -26.33 4.96 -8.44
C GLN A 206 -24.82 4.72 -8.25
N VAL A 207 -24.02 5.21 -9.21
CA VAL A 207 -22.55 5.22 -9.14
C VAL A 207 -22.11 6.67 -8.99
N ILE A 208 -21.49 6.98 -7.85
CA ILE A 208 -21.05 8.33 -7.49
C ILE A 208 -19.54 8.39 -7.55
N ARG A 209 -19.01 9.32 -8.32
CA ARG A 209 -17.57 9.56 -8.46
C ARG A 209 -17.13 10.73 -7.58
N VAL A 210 -16.16 10.49 -6.67
CA VAL A 210 -15.51 11.53 -5.85
C VAL A 210 -14.00 11.49 -6.17
N PRO A 211 -13.51 12.33 -7.10
CA PRO A 211 -12.15 12.22 -7.61
C PRO A 211 -11.10 12.64 -6.59
N TRP A 212 -11.43 13.53 -5.68
CA TRP A 212 -10.53 14.00 -4.63
C TRP A 212 -11.29 14.52 -3.41
N CYS A 213 -10.70 14.30 -2.24
CA CYS A 213 -11.11 14.96 -0.99
C CYS A 213 -9.94 14.97 0.00
N SER A 214 -10.07 15.72 1.09
CA SER A 214 -9.08 15.69 2.16
C SER A 214 -9.07 14.32 2.86
N ARG A 215 -7.99 14.00 3.54
CA ARG A 215 -7.86 12.74 4.32
C ARG A 215 -8.97 12.61 5.36
N GLU A 216 -9.29 13.70 6.05
CA GLU A 216 -10.33 13.75 7.07
C GLU A 216 -11.72 13.50 6.46
N SER A 217 -12.00 14.08 5.29
CA SER A 217 -13.26 13.88 4.55
C SER A 217 -13.39 12.44 4.04
N LEU A 218 -12.29 11.82 3.60
CA LEU A 218 -12.25 10.41 3.22
C LEU A 218 -12.62 9.53 4.43
N LEU A 219 -11.93 9.69 5.56
CA LEU A 219 -12.17 8.90 6.75
C LEU A 219 -13.59 9.14 7.30
N ARG A 220 -14.09 10.38 7.25
CA ARG A 220 -15.47 10.71 7.65
C ARG A 220 -16.48 10.02 6.75
N SER A 221 -16.27 10.02 5.45
CA SER A 221 -17.15 9.34 4.50
C SER A 221 -17.11 7.83 4.69
N LEU A 222 -15.94 7.28 4.98
CA LEU A 222 -15.77 5.86 5.27
C LEU A 222 -16.54 5.44 6.53
N VAL A 223 -16.46 6.21 7.63
CA VAL A 223 -17.25 5.95 8.85
C VAL A 223 -18.75 5.91 8.60
N ASN A 224 -19.25 6.75 7.70
CA ASN A 224 -20.67 6.81 7.36
C ASN A 224 -21.10 5.80 6.30
N ALA A 225 -20.16 5.07 5.72
CA ALA A 225 -20.47 4.05 4.73
C ALA A 225 -21.09 2.80 5.37
N HIS A 226 -21.89 2.07 4.61
CA HIS A 226 -22.41 0.77 5.03
C HIS A 226 -21.31 -0.29 5.07
N ALA A 227 -20.48 -0.33 4.04
CA ALA A 227 -19.31 -1.20 3.97
C ALA A 227 -18.26 -0.66 2.97
N LEU A 228 -17.00 -0.99 3.20
CA LEU A 228 -15.94 -0.92 2.18
C LEU A 228 -16.08 -2.11 1.24
N VAL A 229 -16.11 -1.86 -0.08
CA VAL A 229 -16.09 -2.87 -1.14
C VAL A 229 -14.79 -2.72 -1.94
N PHE A 230 -13.87 -3.68 -1.78
CA PHE A 230 -12.49 -3.55 -2.27
C PHE A 230 -12.01 -4.82 -3.00
N PRO A 231 -12.65 -5.20 -4.14
CA PRO A 231 -12.35 -6.42 -4.88
C PRO A 231 -11.14 -6.26 -5.81
N SER A 232 -10.04 -5.67 -5.34
CA SER A 232 -8.83 -5.42 -6.12
C SER A 232 -8.24 -6.71 -6.69
N LEU A 233 -7.75 -6.66 -7.95
CA LEU A 233 -7.12 -7.80 -8.61
C LEU A 233 -5.71 -8.10 -8.07
N ALA A 234 -5.00 -7.07 -7.61
CA ALA A 234 -3.67 -7.21 -7.04
C ALA A 234 -3.35 -6.04 -6.11
N GLU A 235 -2.76 -6.33 -4.96
CA GLU A 235 -2.29 -5.36 -3.97
C GLU A 235 -0.99 -5.83 -3.31
N GLY A 236 -0.17 -4.88 -2.86
CA GLY A 236 0.95 -5.19 -1.98
C GLY A 236 0.55 -5.20 -0.49
N PHE A 237 -0.53 -4.45 -0.12
CA PHE A 237 -1.01 -4.36 1.25
C PHE A 237 -2.54 -4.20 1.30
N GLY A 238 -3.07 -3.00 1.06
CA GLY A 238 -4.49 -2.69 1.15
C GLY A 238 -4.82 -1.74 2.31
N LEU A 239 -4.20 -0.56 2.33
CA LEU A 239 -4.47 0.47 3.35
C LEU A 239 -5.95 0.73 3.62
N PRO A 240 -6.84 0.85 2.59
CA PRO A 240 -8.26 1.09 2.83
C PRO A 240 -8.95 0.01 3.66
N ILE A 241 -8.50 -1.24 3.58
CA ILE A 241 -9.02 -2.35 4.39
C ILE A 241 -8.77 -2.08 5.87
N VAL A 242 -7.53 -1.76 6.24
CA VAL A 242 -7.16 -1.47 7.63
C VAL A 242 -7.86 -0.21 8.14
N GLU A 243 -7.97 0.81 7.31
CA GLU A 243 -8.67 2.06 7.65
C GLU A 243 -10.16 1.82 7.95
N ALA A 244 -10.85 1.08 7.09
CA ALA A 244 -12.25 0.70 7.30
C ALA A 244 -12.40 -0.13 8.58
N MET A 245 -11.57 -1.14 8.77
CA MET A 245 -11.56 -1.99 9.96
C MET A 245 -11.31 -1.19 11.24
N ALA A 246 -10.32 -0.27 11.25
CA ALA A 246 -10.02 0.59 12.39
C ALA A 246 -11.18 1.53 12.75
N LEU A 247 -12.03 1.87 11.79
CA LEU A 247 -13.24 2.68 11.96
C LEU A 247 -14.48 1.86 12.27
N GLY A 248 -14.37 0.53 12.33
CA GLY A 248 -15.50 -0.36 12.58
C GLY A 248 -16.46 -0.49 11.39
N VAL A 249 -15.97 -0.31 10.18
CA VAL A 249 -16.74 -0.45 8.94
C VAL A 249 -16.54 -1.87 8.40
N PRO A 250 -17.60 -2.63 8.11
CA PRO A 250 -17.50 -3.93 7.48
C PRO A 250 -16.75 -3.87 6.14
N VAL A 251 -16.01 -4.92 5.84
CA VAL A 251 -15.16 -4.99 4.64
C VAL A 251 -15.53 -6.20 3.80
N MET A 252 -15.66 -5.98 2.49
CA MET A 252 -15.58 -7.01 1.47
C MET A 252 -14.27 -6.80 0.69
N THR A 253 -13.49 -7.87 0.50
CA THR A 253 -12.24 -7.79 -0.28
C THR A 253 -11.95 -9.08 -1.02
N SER A 254 -10.94 -9.07 -1.89
CA SER A 254 -10.57 -10.23 -2.71
C SER A 254 -9.99 -11.36 -1.87
N ARG A 255 -10.38 -12.58 -2.23
CA ARG A 255 -9.72 -13.81 -1.79
C ARG A 255 -8.35 -13.92 -2.44
N GLY A 256 -7.38 -14.42 -1.70
CA GLY A 256 -6.00 -14.58 -2.13
C GLY A 256 -5.15 -13.32 -1.99
N GLY A 257 -3.86 -13.52 -1.90
CA GLY A 257 -2.86 -12.45 -1.86
C GLY A 257 -2.90 -11.56 -0.62
N ALA A 258 -2.35 -10.35 -0.77
CA ALA A 258 -2.17 -9.45 0.35
C ALA A 258 -3.50 -8.96 0.94
N THR A 259 -4.57 -8.81 0.16
CA THR A 259 -5.86 -8.32 0.67
C THR A 259 -6.50 -9.29 1.65
N GLU A 260 -6.47 -10.60 1.37
CA GLU A 260 -6.94 -11.64 2.30
C GLU A 260 -6.06 -11.71 3.54
N GLU A 261 -4.72 -11.68 3.35
CA GLU A 261 -3.76 -11.65 4.45
C GLU A 261 -4.03 -10.49 5.41
N ILE A 262 -4.20 -9.27 4.87
CA ILE A 262 -4.45 -8.07 5.66
C ILE A 262 -5.81 -8.14 6.36
N ALA A 263 -6.82 -8.66 5.70
CA ALA A 263 -8.15 -8.87 6.28
C ALA A 263 -8.15 -9.88 7.44
N GLY A 264 -7.28 -10.90 7.41
CA GLY A 264 -7.04 -11.83 8.52
C GLY A 264 -8.30 -12.53 9.04
N GLY A 265 -9.22 -12.91 8.15
CA GLY A 265 -10.50 -13.56 8.49
C GLY A 265 -11.60 -12.62 9.00
N SER A 266 -11.37 -11.31 9.00
CA SER A 266 -12.31 -10.29 9.51
C SER A 266 -13.02 -9.52 8.38
N ALA A 267 -13.08 -10.06 7.18
CA ALA A 267 -13.79 -9.51 6.02
C ALA A 267 -14.56 -10.61 5.29
N LEU A 268 -15.53 -10.22 4.47
CA LEU A 268 -16.14 -11.10 3.49
C LEU A 268 -15.24 -11.19 2.26
N LEU A 269 -14.88 -12.40 1.87
CA LEU A 269 -13.95 -12.65 0.76
C LEU A 269 -14.73 -13.02 -0.50
N VAL A 270 -14.28 -12.46 -1.62
CA VAL A 270 -14.81 -12.74 -2.96
C VAL A 270 -13.73 -13.20 -3.91
N ASP A 271 -14.09 -14.00 -4.91
CA ASP A 271 -13.28 -14.18 -6.10
C ASP A 271 -13.36 -12.90 -6.95
N PRO A 272 -12.27 -12.13 -7.10
CA PRO A 272 -12.31 -10.86 -7.81
C PRO A 272 -12.56 -11.02 -9.33
N TYR A 273 -12.50 -12.24 -9.86
CA TYR A 273 -12.77 -12.53 -11.27
C TYR A 273 -14.22 -12.95 -11.51
N ASP A 274 -14.97 -13.30 -10.47
CA ASP A 274 -16.38 -13.70 -10.54
C ASP A 274 -17.31 -12.55 -10.13
N VAL A 275 -17.98 -11.97 -11.12
CA VAL A 275 -18.94 -10.87 -10.93
C VAL A 275 -20.12 -11.33 -10.04
N GLN A 276 -20.54 -12.61 -10.15
CA GLN A 276 -21.67 -13.11 -9.37
C GLN A 276 -21.30 -13.28 -7.88
N ASP A 277 -20.10 -13.81 -7.59
CA ASP A 277 -19.62 -13.92 -6.22
C ASP A 277 -19.52 -12.52 -5.55
N ILE A 278 -19.01 -11.52 -6.28
CA ILE A 278 -18.98 -10.12 -5.81
C ILE A 278 -20.42 -9.61 -5.55
N ALA A 279 -21.35 -9.86 -6.47
CA ALA A 279 -22.74 -9.41 -6.35
C ALA A 279 -23.45 -10.06 -5.16
N ASP A 280 -23.26 -11.36 -4.97
CA ASP A 280 -23.87 -12.13 -3.86
C ASP A 280 -23.38 -11.61 -2.51
N VAL A 281 -22.09 -11.29 -2.39
CA VAL A 281 -21.53 -10.72 -1.16
C VAL A 281 -21.98 -9.28 -0.92
N ILE A 282 -22.12 -8.44 -1.95
CA ILE A 282 -22.75 -7.10 -1.84
C ILE A 282 -24.19 -7.24 -1.35
N GLY A 283 -25.00 -8.11 -1.96
CA GLY A 283 -26.37 -8.37 -1.54
C GLY A 283 -26.47 -8.94 -0.12
N ARG A 284 -25.49 -9.75 0.30
CA ARG A 284 -25.40 -10.23 1.69
C ARG A 284 -25.09 -9.09 2.66
N LEU A 285 -24.15 -8.20 2.34
CA LEU A 285 -23.86 -7.00 3.14
C LEU A 285 -25.06 -6.08 3.22
N ASP A 286 -25.77 -5.86 2.13
CA ASP A 286 -26.94 -4.96 2.07
C ASP A 286 -28.03 -5.38 3.05
N ARG A 287 -28.25 -6.70 3.19
CA ARG A 287 -29.22 -7.28 4.14
C ARG A 287 -28.76 -7.22 5.61
N MET A 288 -27.47 -7.03 5.88
CA MET A 288 -26.96 -6.90 7.23
C MET A 288 -27.23 -5.50 7.77
N GLN A 289 -28.04 -5.40 8.80
CA GLN A 289 -28.33 -4.11 9.44
C GLN A 289 -27.35 -3.86 10.59
N PRO A 290 -26.92 -2.60 10.81
CA PRO A 290 -26.16 -2.22 12.00
C PRO A 290 -26.82 -2.73 13.28
N GLY A 291 -26.01 -3.32 14.17
CA GLY A 291 -26.49 -3.91 15.43
C GLY A 291 -26.91 -5.37 15.34
N THR A 292 -27.03 -5.97 14.15
CA THR A 292 -27.24 -7.42 14.04
C THR A 292 -25.98 -8.20 14.42
N PRO A 293 -26.10 -9.45 14.93
CA PRO A 293 -24.95 -10.24 15.34
C PRO A 293 -23.89 -10.42 14.24
N GLN A 294 -24.33 -10.62 13.01
CA GLN A 294 -23.41 -10.78 11.86
C GLN A 294 -22.66 -9.48 11.55
N TRP A 295 -23.35 -8.33 11.55
CA TRP A 295 -22.74 -7.02 11.33
C TRP A 295 -21.73 -6.69 12.44
N GLU A 296 -22.14 -6.90 13.72
CA GLU A 296 -21.27 -6.66 14.87
C GLU A 296 -20.04 -7.57 14.87
N ALA A 297 -20.17 -8.82 14.44
CA ALA A 297 -19.05 -9.74 14.33
C ALA A 297 -18.00 -9.23 13.31
N LEU A 298 -18.43 -8.75 12.13
CA LEU A 298 -17.52 -8.14 11.15
C LEU A 298 -16.89 -6.86 11.69
N ARG A 299 -17.69 -6.01 12.32
CA ARG A 299 -17.22 -4.75 12.90
C ARG A 299 -16.14 -4.98 13.97
N GLN A 300 -16.45 -5.81 14.97
CA GLN A 300 -15.55 -6.08 16.09
C GLN A 300 -14.32 -6.88 15.64
N GLY A 301 -14.50 -7.88 14.78
CA GLY A 301 -13.41 -8.63 14.18
C GLY A 301 -12.46 -7.72 13.41
N GLY A 302 -12.99 -6.82 12.59
CA GLY A 302 -12.22 -5.84 11.85
C GLY A 302 -11.43 -4.89 12.76
N MET A 303 -12.08 -4.32 13.78
CA MET A 303 -11.40 -3.44 14.74
C MET A 303 -10.24 -4.15 15.46
N LYS A 304 -10.47 -5.38 15.93
CA LYS A 304 -9.42 -6.20 16.53
C LYS A 304 -8.27 -6.50 15.54
N ARG A 305 -8.61 -6.79 14.29
CA ARG A 305 -7.60 -7.04 13.24
C ARG A 305 -6.76 -5.79 12.96
N ALA A 306 -7.35 -4.61 12.94
CA ALA A 306 -6.65 -3.36 12.71
C ALA A 306 -5.59 -3.04 13.79
N GLU A 307 -5.71 -3.58 15.00
CA GLU A 307 -4.72 -3.40 16.07
C GLU A 307 -3.33 -3.92 15.69
N VAL A 308 -3.25 -4.91 14.81
CA VAL A 308 -1.99 -5.46 14.28
C VAL A 308 -1.18 -4.41 13.52
N PHE A 309 -1.82 -3.38 12.98
CA PHE A 309 -1.21 -2.38 12.10
C PHE A 309 -1.04 -1.00 12.76
N THR A 310 -1.28 -0.91 14.07
CA THR A 310 -1.13 0.33 14.85
C THR A 310 0.34 0.72 15.04
N GLU A 311 0.56 1.97 15.43
CA GLU A 311 1.89 2.50 15.77
C GLU A 311 2.58 1.67 16.85
N ALA A 312 1.86 1.27 17.91
CA ALA A 312 2.41 0.45 18.98
C ALA A 312 2.90 -0.92 18.46
N ALA A 313 2.11 -1.58 17.61
CA ALA A 313 2.50 -2.83 16.97
C ALA A 313 3.69 -2.63 16.03
N GLN A 314 3.75 -1.51 15.30
CA GLN A 314 4.86 -1.17 14.41
C GLN A 314 6.16 -0.94 15.19
N ILE A 315 6.10 -0.21 16.31
CA ILE A 315 7.26 -0.01 17.19
C ILE A 315 7.79 -1.37 17.70
N GLY A 316 6.89 -2.29 18.09
CA GLY A 316 7.27 -3.65 18.49
C GLY A 316 8.04 -4.40 17.40
N ARG A 317 7.53 -4.37 16.16
CA ARG A 317 8.20 -4.99 15.00
C ARG A 317 9.55 -4.35 14.69
N LEU A 318 9.64 -3.03 14.75
CA LEU A 318 10.91 -2.32 14.51
C LEU A 318 11.96 -2.64 15.58
N ARG A 319 11.56 -2.78 16.85
CA ARG A 319 12.47 -3.20 17.92
C ARG A 319 12.99 -4.64 17.69
N ALA A 320 12.09 -5.56 17.37
CA ALA A 320 12.47 -6.94 17.05
C ALA A 320 13.40 -6.98 15.82
N PHE A 321 13.09 -6.19 14.80
CA PHE A 321 13.92 -6.07 13.60
C PHE A 321 15.30 -5.48 13.91
N HIS A 322 15.39 -4.46 14.76
CA HIS A 322 16.68 -3.92 15.19
C HIS A 322 17.53 -4.97 15.94
N THR A 323 16.91 -5.77 16.83
CA THR A 323 17.61 -6.88 17.49
C THR A 323 18.14 -7.88 16.46
N HIS A 324 17.31 -8.26 15.50
CA HIS A 324 17.71 -9.16 14.41
C HIS A 324 18.87 -8.60 13.56
N LEU A 325 18.87 -7.29 13.28
CA LEU A 325 20.00 -6.67 12.57
C LEU A 325 21.30 -6.76 13.37
N ARG A 326 21.26 -6.57 14.69
CA ARG A 326 22.45 -6.71 15.55
C ARG A 326 22.99 -8.13 15.57
N GLU A 327 22.12 -9.12 15.49
CA GLU A 327 22.54 -10.53 15.37
C GLU A 327 23.20 -10.83 14.02
N LEU A 328 22.67 -10.26 12.94
CA LEU A 328 23.20 -10.44 11.58
C LEU A 328 24.49 -9.64 11.34
N PHE A 329 24.64 -8.48 11.98
CA PHE A 329 25.76 -7.56 11.75
C PHE A 329 26.45 -7.14 13.06
N PRO A 330 26.96 -8.08 13.88
CA PRO A 330 27.46 -7.79 15.23
C PRO A 330 28.65 -6.82 15.28
N ASN A 331 29.40 -6.71 14.18
CA ASN A 331 30.56 -5.82 14.06
C ASN A 331 30.25 -4.48 13.38
N ARG A 332 28.97 -4.21 13.07
CA ARG A 332 28.54 -3.02 12.33
C ARG A 332 27.46 -2.21 13.05
N LEU A 333 26.89 -2.72 14.15
CA LEU A 333 25.83 -2.11 14.96
C LEU A 333 26.09 -2.17 16.47
#